data_cad906654b5835c3b805e850250902d3
#
_entry.id   cad906654b5835c3b805e850250902d3
#
_cell.length_a   1.000
_cell.length_b   1.000
_cell.length_c   1.000
_cell.angle_alpha   90.00
_cell.angle_beta   90.00
_cell.angle_gamma   90.00
#
_symmetry.space_group_name_H-M   'P 1'
#
loop_
_entity.id
_entity.type
_entity.pdbx_description
1 polymer ?
#
loop_
_entity_poly.entity_id
_entity_poly.type
_entity_poly.pdbx_seq_one_letter_code
_entity_poly.pdbx_strand_id
1 'polypeptide(L)'
;KNMINEPLSFLGNLMLLIIGGNATTRNSMSSGVNALHEFPDQFEKLKEDPSLIPNMVSEIIRWQTPLAYMRRIAKQDVELNGQTIKKGDKVVMWYVSGNRDERYIQDPDEFIVDRKDARKHISFGFGVHRCMGNRLAEMQLRILWEELLKRFDKIEVVGEPEYVQSNFVKG
;
A
#
# COMPACT_ATOMS: atom_id res chain seq x y z
N LYS A 1 -12.98 27.83 2.61
CA LYS A 1 -13.93 27.58 3.72
C LYS A 1 -13.15 27.53 5.02
N ASN A 2 -13.59 28.27 6.01
CA ASN A 2 -12.93 28.30 7.30
C ASN A 2 -13.43 27.10 8.12
N MET A 3 -12.68 25.97 8.09
CA MET A 3 -13.03 24.72 8.78
C MET A 3 -13.19 24.89 10.30
N ILE A 4 -12.59 25.95 10.88
CA ILE A 4 -12.69 26.24 12.31
C ILE A 4 -14.16 26.57 12.72
N ASN A 5 -14.95 27.12 11.80
CA ASN A 5 -16.35 27.44 12.03
C ASN A 5 -17.31 26.24 11.81
N GLU A 6 -16.77 25.08 11.43
CA GLU A 6 -17.53 23.84 11.22
C GLU A 6 -16.89 22.69 12.01
N PRO A 7 -17.10 22.60 13.35
CA PRO A 7 -16.37 21.69 14.23
C PRO A 7 -16.46 20.22 13.82
N LEU A 8 -17.60 19.74 13.33
CA LEU A 8 -17.78 18.36 12.87
C LEU A 8 -17.00 18.08 11.58
N SER A 9 -16.94 19.05 10.67
CA SER A 9 -16.14 18.94 9.44
C SER A 9 -14.66 18.95 9.77
N PHE A 10 -14.21 19.77 10.70
CA PHE A 10 -12.84 19.81 11.19
C PHE A 10 -12.46 18.47 11.85
N LEU A 11 -13.27 17.96 12.76
CA LEU A 11 -13.05 16.67 13.43
C LEU A 11 -12.98 15.52 12.41
N GLY A 12 -13.92 15.48 11.46
CA GLY A 12 -13.94 14.46 10.40
C GLY A 12 -12.67 14.46 9.55
N ASN A 13 -12.16 15.64 9.18
CA ASN A 13 -10.91 15.75 8.44
C ASN A 13 -9.69 15.32 9.28
N LEU A 14 -9.64 15.70 10.55
CA LEU A 14 -8.57 15.28 11.46
C LEU A 14 -8.56 13.76 11.64
N MET A 15 -9.72 13.16 11.89
CA MET A 15 -9.87 11.71 12.01
C MET A 15 -9.44 10.99 10.72
N LEU A 16 -9.80 11.54 9.55
CA LEU A 16 -9.39 10.96 8.27
C LEU A 16 -7.87 10.93 8.11
N LEU A 17 -7.17 12.01 8.49
CA LEU A 17 -5.70 12.06 8.44
C LEU A 17 -5.06 11.06 9.41
N ILE A 18 -5.57 10.95 10.63
CA ILE A 18 -5.05 10.00 11.64
C ILE A 18 -5.27 8.56 11.18
N ILE A 19 -6.48 8.22 10.78
CA ILE A 19 -6.82 6.84 10.36
C ILE A 19 -6.07 6.47 9.08
N GLY A 20 -6.05 7.37 8.09
CA GLY A 20 -5.42 7.10 6.80
C GLY A 20 -3.90 6.99 6.86
N GLY A 21 -3.25 7.73 7.78
CA GLY A 21 -1.79 7.82 7.84
C GLY A 21 -1.10 6.90 8.87
N ASN A 22 -1.85 6.32 9.80
CA ASN A 22 -1.25 5.54 10.89
C ASN A 22 -1.13 4.05 10.53
N ALA A 23 -2.24 3.31 10.56
CA ALA A 23 -2.21 1.85 10.41
C ALA A 23 -1.62 1.38 9.08
N THR A 24 -1.97 2.03 7.97
CA THR A 24 -1.47 1.65 6.64
C THR A 24 0.05 1.79 6.52
N THR A 25 0.61 2.87 7.05
CA THR A 25 2.07 3.12 7.01
C THR A 25 2.80 2.16 7.95
N ARG A 26 2.32 2.01 9.19
CA ARG A 26 2.90 1.07 10.15
C ARG A 26 2.91 -0.36 9.62
N ASN A 27 1.79 -0.81 9.08
CA ASN A 27 1.66 -2.16 8.52
C ASN A 27 2.57 -2.37 7.30
N SER A 28 2.78 -1.32 6.49
CA SER A 28 3.77 -1.40 5.39
C SER A 28 5.20 -1.49 5.90
N MET A 29 5.54 -0.84 7.02
CA MET A 29 6.87 -0.94 7.64
C MET A 29 7.14 -2.37 8.13
N SER A 30 6.24 -2.93 8.95
CA SER A 30 6.38 -4.30 9.47
C SER A 30 6.32 -5.35 8.37
N SER A 31 5.47 -5.15 7.36
CA SER A 31 5.38 -6.05 6.22
C SER A 31 6.66 -6.07 5.37
N GLY A 32 7.36 -4.94 5.27
CA GLY A 32 8.68 -4.91 4.62
C GLY A 32 9.71 -5.79 5.34
N VAL A 33 9.70 -5.79 6.67
CA VAL A 33 10.55 -6.68 7.48
C VAL A 33 10.19 -8.14 7.23
N ASN A 34 8.88 -8.46 7.28
CA ASN A 34 8.41 -9.83 7.04
C ASN A 34 8.74 -10.30 5.61
N ALA A 35 8.53 -9.45 4.60
CA ALA A 35 8.86 -9.78 3.22
C ALA A 35 10.35 -10.10 3.02
N LEU A 36 11.25 -9.32 3.60
CA LEU A 36 12.69 -9.61 3.52
C LEU A 36 13.12 -10.82 4.36
N HIS A 37 12.32 -11.22 5.34
CA HIS A 37 12.50 -12.48 6.06
C HIS A 37 12.06 -13.69 5.21
N GLU A 38 10.91 -13.59 4.56
CA GLU A 38 10.39 -14.64 3.66
C GLU A 38 11.22 -14.79 2.37
N PHE A 39 11.82 -13.69 1.90
CA PHE A 39 12.63 -13.63 0.68
C PHE A 39 14.06 -13.13 0.98
N PRO A 40 14.90 -13.93 1.63
CA PRO A 40 16.21 -13.49 2.14
C PRO A 40 17.21 -13.11 1.03
N ASP A 41 17.09 -13.68 -0.16
CA ASP A 41 17.87 -13.30 -1.34
C ASP A 41 17.61 -11.83 -1.77
N GLN A 42 16.41 -11.35 -1.55
CA GLN A 42 16.04 -9.95 -1.81
C GLN A 42 16.68 -8.99 -0.80
N PHE A 43 16.90 -9.44 0.43
CA PHE A 43 17.65 -8.67 1.43
C PHE A 43 19.14 -8.56 1.06
N GLU A 44 19.74 -9.65 0.59
CA GLU A 44 21.13 -9.62 0.12
C GLU A 44 21.29 -8.66 -1.09
N LYS A 45 20.42 -8.75 -2.09
CA LYS A 45 20.39 -7.79 -3.21
C LYS A 45 20.34 -6.33 -2.73
N LEU A 46 19.51 -6.06 -1.73
CA LEU A 46 19.34 -4.70 -1.21
C LEU A 46 20.57 -4.18 -0.47
N LYS A 47 21.31 -5.09 0.21
CA LYS A 47 22.60 -4.74 0.84
C LYS A 47 23.70 -4.47 -0.21
N GLU A 48 23.71 -5.25 -1.29
CA GLU A 48 24.64 -5.06 -2.41
C GLU A 48 24.38 -3.76 -3.17
N ASP A 49 23.09 -3.41 -3.37
CA ASP A 49 22.68 -2.19 -4.06
C ASP A 49 21.58 -1.42 -3.31
N PRO A 50 21.94 -0.56 -2.34
CA PRO A 50 20.98 0.28 -1.62
C PRO A 50 20.21 1.27 -2.49
N SER A 51 20.62 1.48 -3.76
CA SER A 51 19.86 2.34 -4.67
C SER A 51 18.50 1.74 -5.06
N LEU A 52 18.29 0.45 -4.78
CA LEU A 52 17.02 -0.24 -4.96
C LEU A 52 15.96 0.12 -3.91
N ILE A 53 16.32 0.78 -2.79
CA ILE A 53 15.38 1.14 -1.72
C ILE A 53 14.11 1.83 -2.24
N PRO A 54 14.16 2.85 -3.12
CA PRO A 54 12.94 3.49 -3.62
C PRO A 54 12.02 2.54 -4.40
N ASN A 55 12.60 1.58 -5.12
CA ASN A 55 11.84 0.56 -5.86
C ASN A 55 11.23 -0.47 -4.90
N MET A 56 12.04 -0.95 -3.95
CA MET A 56 11.56 -1.84 -2.89
C MET A 56 10.40 -1.23 -2.10
N VAL A 57 10.43 0.06 -1.80
CA VAL A 57 9.30 0.75 -1.12
C VAL A 57 8.01 0.61 -1.93
N SER A 58 8.08 0.78 -3.24
CA SER A 58 6.91 0.56 -4.12
C SER A 58 6.47 -0.91 -4.11
N GLU A 59 7.41 -1.84 -4.09
CA GLU A 59 7.15 -3.27 -4.02
C GLU A 59 6.52 -3.67 -2.68
N ILE A 60 6.98 -3.13 -1.54
CA ILE A 60 6.34 -3.32 -0.23
C ILE A 60 4.86 -2.92 -0.31
N ILE A 61 4.58 -1.73 -0.84
CA ILE A 61 3.22 -1.20 -0.95
C ILE A 61 2.36 -2.03 -1.91
N ARG A 62 2.93 -2.57 -2.98
CA ARG A 62 2.26 -3.50 -3.90
C ARG A 62 1.95 -4.82 -3.22
N TRP A 63 2.99 -5.47 -2.66
CA TRP A 63 2.93 -6.82 -2.12
C TRP A 63 2.02 -6.89 -0.88
N GLN A 64 2.16 -5.94 0.04
CA GLN A 64 1.30 -5.83 1.21
C GLN A 64 -0.11 -5.40 0.87
N THR A 65 -0.28 -4.40 0.01
CA THR A 65 -1.57 -3.78 -0.27
C THR A 65 -2.35 -3.49 1.02
N PRO A 66 -1.91 -2.53 1.85
CA PRO A 66 -2.43 -2.35 3.22
C PRO A 66 -3.92 -2.00 3.26
N LEU A 67 -4.48 -1.45 2.18
CA LEU A 67 -5.91 -1.22 2.02
C LEU A 67 -6.47 -2.21 0.99
N ALA A 68 -7.28 -3.17 1.44
CA ALA A 68 -7.73 -4.27 0.61
C ALA A 68 -8.60 -3.83 -0.57
N TYR A 69 -9.51 -2.88 -0.34
CA TYR A 69 -10.44 -2.38 -1.35
C TYR A 69 -10.96 -0.99 -1.02
N MET A 70 -11.56 -0.36 -2.02
CA MET A 70 -12.38 0.85 -1.84
C MET A 70 -13.68 0.74 -2.62
N ARG A 71 -14.74 1.38 -2.12
CA ARG A 71 -16.07 1.38 -2.72
C ARG A 71 -16.39 2.72 -3.36
N ARG A 72 -17.14 2.66 -4.46
CA ARG A 72 -17.80 3.81 -5.11
C ARG A 72 -19.26 3.54 -5.29
N ILE A 73 -20.04 4.58 -5.55
CA ILE A 73 -21.43 4.49 -5.95
C ILE A 73 -21.54 5.12 -7.34
N ALA A 74 -22.12 4.39 -8.28
CA ALA A 74 -22.33 4.87 -9.63
C ALA A 74 -23.30 6.05 -9.64
N LYS A 75 -22.91 7.15 -10.27
CA LYS A 75 -23.76 8.38 -10.36
C LYS A 75 -24.68 8.39 -11.56
N GLN A 76 -24.41 7.54 -12.52
CA GLN A 76 -25.19 7.32 -13.76
C GLN A 76 -24.98 5.90 -14.22
N ASP A 77 -25.83 5.46 -15.18
CA ASP A 77 -25.62 4.18 -15.83
C ASP A 77 -24.36 4.23 -16.69
N VAL A 78 -23.59 3.13 -16.68
CA VAL A 78 -22.35 3.02 -17.45
C VAL A 78 -22.12 1.56 -17.86
N GLU A 79 -21.64 1.37 -19.09
CA GLU A 79 -21.18 0.07 -19.56
C GLU A 79 -19.69 -0.10 -19.25
N LEU A 80 -19.32 -1.22 -18.64
CA LEU A 80 -17.94 -1.58 -18.34
C LEU A 80 -17.70 -3.06 -18.67
N ASN A 81 -16.84 -3.32 -19.64
CA ASN A 81 -16.50 -4.68 -20.10
C ASN A 81 -17.75 -5.55 -20.41
N GLY A 82 -18.75 -4.98 -21.07
CA GLY A 82 -19.98 -5.67 -21.43
C GLY A 82 -20.97 -5.87 -20.28
N GLN A 83 -20.74 -5.26 -19.14
CA GLN A 83 -21.65 -5.27 -17.99
C GLN A 83 -22.23 -3.87 -17.76
N THR A 84 -23.53 -3.80 -17.58
CA THR A 84 -24.22 -2.55 -17.23
C THR A 84 -24.15 -2.32 -15.73
N ILE A 85 -23.50 -1.24 -15.31
CA ILE A 85 -23.52 -0.72 -13.93
C ILE A 85 -24.58 0.38 -13.88
N LYS A 86 -25.60 0.19 -13.07
CA LYS A 86 -26.70 1.16 -12.95
C LYS A 86 -26.40 2.26 -11.95
N LYS A 87 -27.01 3.41 -12.13
CA LYS A 87 -27.00 4.50 -11.14
C LYS A 87 -27.44 3.98 -9.77
N GLY A 88 -26.62 4.22 -8.75
CA GLY A 88 -26.85 3.77 -7.38
C GLY A 88 -26.14 2.47 -7.04
N ASP A 89 -25.63 1.73 -8.01
CA ASP A 89 -24.88 0.50 -7.76
C ASP A 89 -23.60 0.77 -6.99
N LYS A 90 -23.27 -0.19 -6.11
CA LYS A 90 -22.03 -0.20 -5.33
C LYS A 90 -20.94 -0.92 -6.12
N VAL A 91 -19.91 -0.19 -6.51
CA VAL A 91 -18.74 -0.73 -7.22
C VAL A 91 -17.58 -0.86 -6.26
N VAL A 92 -17.04 -2.05 -6.11
CA VAL A 92 -15.88 -2.34 -5.24
C VAL A 92 -14.64 -2.54 -6.11
N MET A 93 -13.60 -1.77 -5.80
CA MET A 93 -12.29 -1.89 -6.44
C MET A 93 -11.38 -2.68 -5.50
N TRP A 94 -11.10 -3.94 -5.86
CA TRP A 94 -10.23 -4.82 -5.10
C TRP A 94 -8.75 -4.56 -5.42
N TYR A 95 -8.10 -3.73 -4.62
CA TYR A 95 -6.68 -3.40 -4.81
C TYR A 95 -5.77 -4.61 -4.61
N VAL A 96 -6.10 -5.48 -3.65
CA VAL A 96 -5.35 -6.73 -3.42
C VAL A 96 -5.35 -7.64 -4.65
N SER A 97 -6.48 -7.76 -5.33
CA SER A 97 -6.60 -8.55 -6.56
C SER A 97 -5.84 -7.90 -7.72
N GLY A 98 -6.00 -6.58 -7.89
CA GLY A 98 -5.31 -5.88 -8.99
C GLY A 98 -3.79 -5.83 -8.84
N ASN A 99 -3.28 -5.80 -7.60
CA ASN A 99 -1.84 -5.85 -7.33
C ASN A 99 -1.25 -7.27 -7.43
N ARG A 100 -2.09 -8.28 -7.65
CA ARG A 100 -1.70 -9.68 -7.84
C ARG A 100 -2.24 -10.26 -9.16
N ASP A 101 -2.63 -9.42 -10.09
CA ASP A 101 -3.15 -9.85 -11.39
C ASP A 101 -1.99 -10.27 -12.30
N GLU A 102 -1.83 -11.57 -12.50
CA GLU A 102 -0.77 -12.19 -13.31
C GLU A 102 -0.78 -11.76 -14.79
N ARG A 103 -1.89 -11.24 -15.28
CA ARG A 103 -2.00 -10.68 -16.64
C ARG A 103 -1.19 -9.39 -16.82
N TYR A 104 -0.86 -8.70 -15.72
CA TYR A 104 -0.19 -7.41 -15.72
C TYR A 104 1.07 -7.38 -14.86
N ILE A 105 1.20 -8.31 -13.91
CA ILE A 105 2.31 -8.37 -12.96
C ILE A 105 2.90 -9.77 -13.03
N GLN A 106 4.12 -9.87 -13.50
CA GLN A 106 4.85 -11.14 -13.53
C GLN A 106 5.17 -11.56 -12.10
N ASP A 107 5.00 -12.85 -11.78
CA ASP A 107 5.29 -13.44 -10.47
C ASP A 107 4.67 -12.59 -9.33
N PRO A 108 3.33 -12.38 -9.32
CA PRO A 108 2.69 -11.37 -8.47
C PRO A 108 2.76 -11.70 -6.98
N ASP A 109 2.96 -12.95 -6.60
CA ASP A 109 3.08 -13.41 -5.22
C ASP A 109 4.51 -13.31 -4.67
N GLU A 110 5.49 -13.17 -5.56
CA GLU A 110 6.88 -12.97 -5.20
C GLU A 110 7.14 -11.51 -4.77
N PHE A 111 8.01 -11.36 -3.77
CA PHE A 111 8.54 -10.05 -3.38
C PHE A 111 9.88 -9.81 -4.09
N ILE A 112 9.95 -8.81 -4.96
CA ILE A 112 11.10 -8.56 -5.83
C ILE A 112 11.54 -7.10 -5.71
N VAL A 113 12.67 -6.84 -5.06
CA VAL A 113 13.15 -5.47 -4.75
C VAL A 113 13.49 -4.63 -5.98
N ASP A 114 13.89 -5.29 -7.07
CA ASP A 114 14.20 -4.69 -8.37
C ASP A 114 13.08 -4.90 -9.42
N ARG A 115 11.85 -5.20 -8.96
CA ARG A 115 10.70 -5.41 -9.84
C ARG A 115 10.54 -4.28 -10.83
N LYS A 116 10.52 -4.64 -12.11
CA LYS A 116 10.18 -3.71 -13.18
C LYS A 116 8.77 -3.17 -12.97
N ASP A 117 8.60 -1.87 -13.02
CA ASP A 117 7.27 -1.25 -12.90
C ASP A 117 6.58 -1.41 -11.52
N ALA A 118 7.32 -1.71 -10.42
CA ALA A 118 6.76 -1.79 -9.06
C ALA A 118 5.86 -0.58 -8.71
N ARG A 119 6.17 0.61 -9.23
CA ARG A 119 5.40 1.85 -9.04
C ARG A 119 4.03 1.87 -9.72
N LYS A 120 3.73 0.91 -10.60
CA LYS A 120 2.42 0.79 -11.26
C LYS A 120 1.34 0.15 -10.38
N HIS A 121 1.67 -0.19 -9.13
CA HIS A 121 0.69 -0.71 -8.18
C HIS A 121 -0.49 0.25 -7.98
N ILE A 122 -1.63 -0.31 -7.63
CA ILE A 122 -2.88 0.45 -7.43
C ILE A 122 -3.26 0.67 -5.96
N SER A 123 -2.37 0.35 -5.01
CA SER A 123 -2.63 0.47 -3.55
C SER A 123 -3.04 1.88 -3.11
N PHE A 124 -2.56 2.90 -3.80
CA PHE A 124 -2.93 4.30 -3.54
C PHE A 124 -4.24 4.73 -4.20
N GLY A 125 -4.90 3.82 -4.92
CA GLY A 125 -6.09 4.14 -5.69
C GLY A 125 -5.78 5.03 -6.91
N PHE A 126 -6.85 5.47 -7.57
CA PHE A 126 -6.77 6.25 -8.79
C PHE A 126 -7.82 7.37 -8.83
N GLY A 127 -7.58 8.38 -9.66
CA GLY A 127 -8.50 9.50 -9.89
C GLY A 127 -8.50 10.53 -8.74
N VAL A 128 -9.62 11.22 -8.58
CA VAL A 128 -9.78 12.34 -7.63
C VAL A 128 -9.60 11.92 -6.16
N HIS A 129 -9.84 10.66 -5.84
CA HIS A 129 -9.64 10.08 -4.49
C HIS A 129 -8.31 9.35 -4.32
N ARG A 130 -7.36 9.51 -5.22
CA ARG A 130 -6.03 8.97 -5.02
C ARG A 130 -5.47 9.44 -3.67
N CYS A 131 -4.76 8.54 -2.98
CA CYS A 131 -4.16 8.82 -1.69
C CYS A 131 -3.37 10.15 -1.70
N MET A 132 -3.76 11.09 -0.86
CA MET A 132 -3.06 12.38 -0.75
C MET A 132 -1.74 12.27 0.00
N GLY A 133 -1.59 11.22 0.85
CA GLY A 133 -0.40 10.96 1.65
C GLY A 133 0.64 10.07 0.97
N ASN A 134 0.46 9.68 -0.30
CA ASN A 134 1.34 8.72 -0.95
C ASN A 134 2.82 9.12 -0.92
N ARG A 135 3.14 10.39 -1.17
CA ARG A 135 4.52 10.89 -1.12
C ARG A 135 5.14 10.84 0.26
N LEU A 136 4.33 11.14 1.28
CA LEU A 136 4.77 11.06 2.67
C LEU A 136 5.03 9.62 3.09
N ALA A 137 4.14 8.70 2.74
CA ALA A 137 4.30 7.28 3.01
C ALA A 137 5.55 6.70 2.33
N GLU A 138 5.73 6.97 1.03
CA GLU A 138 6.93 6.56 0.29
C GLU A 138 8.23 7.12 0.93
N MET A 139 8.21 8.39 1.35
CA MET A 139 9.36 9.02 2.00
C MET A 139 9.67 8.40 3.37
N GLN A 140 8.65 8.16 4.20
CA GLN A 140 8.82 7.55 5.51
C GLN A 140 9.41 6.13 5.41
N LEU A 141 8.86 5.30 4.51
CA LEU A 141 9.38 3.96 4.25
C LEU A 141 10.82 4.01 3.73
N ARG A 142 11.11 4.90 2.79
CA ARG A 142 12.46 5.04 2.24
C ARG A 142 13.47 5.41 3.33
N ILE A 143 13.20 6.45 4.11
CA ILE A 143 14.10 6.90 5.18
C ILE A 143 14.28 5.79 6.23
N LEU A 144 13.22 5.09 6.60
CA LEU A 144 13.30 3.96 7.52
C LEU A 144 14.31 2.92 7.03
N TRP A 145 14.20 2.48 5.77
CA TRP A 145 15.07 1.46 5.21
C TRP A 145 16.49 1.95 4.98
N GLU A 146 16.69 3.20 4.53
CA GLU A 146 18.01 3.83 4.45
C GLU A 146 18.73 3.85 5.81
N GLU A 147 17.98 4.10 6.89
CA GLU A 147 18.54 4.17 8.23
C GLU A 147 18.73 2.78 8.88
N LEU A 148 17.86 1.82 8.58
CA LEU A 148 18.03 0.44 9.05
C LEU A 148 19.26 -0.21 8.42
N LEU A 149 19.43 -0.13 7.10
CA LEU A 149 20.59 -0.73 6.41
C LEU A 149 21.94 -0.11 6.78
N LYS A 150 21.95 1.15 7.23
CA LYS A 150 23.19 1.78 7.74
C LYS A 150 23.60 1.29 9.12
N ARG A 151 22.67 0.78 9.92
CA ARG A 151 22.88 0.47 11.34
C ARG A 151 22.89 -1.01 11.67
N PHE A 152 22.27 -1.82 10.81
CA PHE A 152 22.05 -3.24 11.07
C PHE A 152 22.42 -4.08 9.86
N ASP A 153 23.34 -4.99 10.05
CA ASP A 153 23.77 -5.95 9.02
C ASP A 153 22.75 -7.09 8.86
N LYS A 154 21.93 -7.32 9.90
CA LYS A 154 20.96 -8.39 9.94
C LYS A 154 19.67 -7.94 10.65
N ILE A 155 18.54 -8.39 10.13
CA ILE A 155 17.23 -8.24 10.75
C ILE A 155 16.66 -9.64 10.92
N GLU A 156 16.29 -10.02 12.13
CA GLU A 156 15.69 -11.31 12.44
C GLU A 156 14.24 -11.13 12.91
N VAL A 157 13.36 -11.93 12.34
CA VAL A 157 11.98 -12.07 12.84
C VAL A 157 11.99 -13.15 13.91
N VAL A 158 11.54 -12.79 15.13
CA VAL A 158 11.50 -13.69 16.27
C VAL A 158 10.05 -14.12 16.53
N GLY A 159 9.75 -15.40 16.29
CA GLY A 159 8.41 -15.95 16.41
C GLY A 159 7.59 -15.84 15.14
N GLU A 160 6.38 -16.38 15.18
CA GLU A 160 5.44 -16.33 14.06
C GLU A 160 4.81 -14.94 13.92
N PRO A 161 4.70 -14.40 12.70
CA PRO A 161 4.02 -13.13 12.46
C PRO A 161 2.53 -13.22 12.86
N GLU A 162 2.07 -12.26 13.64
CA GLU A 162 0.65 -12.13 13.98
C GLU A 162 0.00 -11.08 13.06
N TYR A 163 -1.09 -11.47 12.40
CA TYR A 163 -1.81 -10.59 11.46
C TYR A 163 -3.07 -10.01 12.10
N VAL A 164 -3.31 -8.73 11.85
CA VAL A 164 -4.57 -8.11 12.25
C VAL A 164 -5.71 -8.70 11.43
N GLN A 165 -6.68 -9.28 12.13
CA GLN A 165 -7.89 -9.84 11.50
C GLN A 165 -8.81 -8.72 11.05
N SER A 166 -8.61 -8.24 9.83
CA SER A 166 -9.40 -7.18 9.22
C SER A 166 -9.59 -7.44 7.72
N ASN A 167 -10.82 -7.20 7.27
CA ASN A 167 -11.16 -7.30 5.85
C ASN A 167 -10.93 -5.99 5.07
N PHE A 168 -10.49 -4.93 5.73
CA PHE A 168 -10.33 -3.60 5.11
C PHE A 168 -8.88 -3.10 5.17
N VAL A 169 -8.32 -2.94 6.36
CA VAL A 169 -6.90 -2.59 6.55
C VAL A 169 -6.15 -3.85 6.95
N LYS A 170 -5.24 -4.29 6.10
CA LYS A 170 -4.41 -5.48 6.30
C LYS A 170 -3.13 -5.13 7.08
N GLY A 171 -2.75 -6.00 8.00
CA GLY A 171 -1.52 -5.85 8.77
C GLY A 171 -1.28 -7.01 9.69
#